data_c6deed6a28c7effc7e0eb159fbfdd911
#
_entry.id   c6deed6a28c7effc7e0eb159fbfdd911
#
_cell.length_a   1.000
_cell.length_b   1.000
_cell.length_c   1.000
_cell.angle_alpha   90.00
_cell.angle_beta   90.00
_cell.angle_gamma   90.00
#
_symmetry.space_group_name_H-M   'P 1'
#
loop_
_entity.id
_entity.type
_entity.pdbx_description
1 polymer ?
#
loop_
_entity_poly.entity_id
_entity_poly.type
_entity_poly.pdbx_seq_one_letter_code
_entity_poly.pdbx_strand_id
1 'polypeptide(L)'
;MIDCIKIYYAKIPDKPLNITINKARRDYVDSFKDAFAKTQRYWASVLLEKALADCEIDTKTCKFELTESGKWIFDGAKFSISHSKNLIAVSVSSINHGVDVEYFDPNRFNFKLAQRIMTDTEKLLPANDFTPEKVIELWTKKESIFKLGVDKKAISDILVEGYLTKTYAINLAGDKYVLSCATDNKSATFCKPQLIDLSK
;
A
#
# COMPACT_ATOMS: atom_id res chain seq x y z
N MET A 1 12.56 -18.60 1.09
CA MET A 1 11.45 -17.99 1.86
C MET A 1 11.78 -16.51 2.06
N ILE A 2 10.84 -15.60 1.92
CA ILE A 2 11.11 -14.15 2.07
C ILE A 2 10.94 -13.83 3.56
N ASP A 3 12.04 -13.74 4.30
CA ASP A 3 12.06 -13.66 5.77
C ASP A 3 11.74 -12.28 6.33
N CYS A 4 11.67 -11.25 5.48
CA CYS A 4 11.24 -9.89 5.85
C CYS A 4 10.16 -9.37 4.89
N ILE A 5 9.44 -8.34 5.29
CA ILE A 5 8.51 -7.65 4.39
C ILE A 5 9.33 -6.65 3.56
N LYS A 6 9.57 -6.99 2.29
CA LYS A 6 10.21 -6.10 1.33
C LYS A 6 9.20 -5.06 0.87
N ILE A 7 9.61 -3.80 0.79
CA ILE A 7 8.76 -2.67 0.42
C ILE A 7 9.41 -1.93 -0.74
N TYR A 8 8.64 -1.71 -1.80
CA TYR A 8 9.06 -1.01 -3.01
C TYR A 8 8.12 0.15 -3.29
N TYR A 9 8.66 1.24 -3.81
CA TYR A 9 7.86 2.34 -4.29
C TYR A 9 8.45 2.95 -5.56
N ALA A 10 7.60 3.60 -6.34
CA ALA A 10 8.01 4.25 -7.57
C ALA A 10 7.14 5.47 -7.87
N LYS A 11 7.69 6.45 -8.56
CA LYS A 11 6.92 7.49 -9.24
C LYS A 11 6.33 6.91 -10.53
N ILE A 12 5.07 7.23 -10.80
CA ILE A 12 4.47 6.95 -12.10
C ILE A 12 5.23 7.76 -13.16
N PRO A 13 5.77 7.12 -14.22
CA PRO A 13 6.47 7.83 -15.28
C PRO A 13 5.55 8.82 -16.03
N ASP A 14 6.10 9.97 -16.39
CA ASP A 14 5.35 11.01 -17.11
C ASP A 14 5.06 10.60 -18.57
N LYS A 15 5.83 9.67 -19.11
CA LYS A 15 5.65 9.13 -20.48
C LYS A 15 5.10 7.71 -20.41
N PRO A 16 4.10 7.37 -21.24
CA PRO A 16 3.62 6.01 -21.32
C PRO A 16 4.73 5.09 -21.88
N LEU A 17 5.01 4.02 -21.17
CA LEU A 17 5.82 2.91 -21.67
C LEU A 17 4.89 1.70 -21.86
N ASN A 18 5.11 0.95 -22.94
CA ASN A 18 4.33 -0.25 -23.19
C ASN A 18 5.08 -1.48 -22.65
N ILE A 19 4.97 -1.70 -21.34
CA ILE A 19 5.56 -2.86 -20.66
C ILE A 19 4.48 -3.95 -20.57
N THR A 20 4.83 -5.16 -20.96
CA THR A 20 3.92 -6.31 -20.81
C THR A 20 3.80 -6.68 -19.35
N ILE A 21 2.57 -6.80 -18.86
CA ILE A 21 2.24 -7.28 -17.52
C ILE A 21 1.41 -8.55 -17.62
N ASN A 22 1.31 -9.31 -16.52
CA ASN A 22 0.51 -10.52 -16.44
C ASN A 22 -0.92 -10.30 -16.96
N LYS A 23 -1.45 -11.28 -17.72
CA LYS A 23 -2.75 -11.15 -18.40
C LYS A 23 -3.89 -10.81 -17.45
N ALA A 24 -4.01 -11.50 -16.30
CA ALA A 24 -5.10 -11.22 -15.34
C ALA A 24 -5.03 -9.78 -14.80
N ARG A 25 -3.81 -9.28 -14.56
CA ARG A 25 -3.57 -7.89 -14.15
C ARG A 25 -3.89 -6.91 -15.29
N ARG A 26 -3.61 -7.25 -16.54
CA ARG A 26 -3.96 -6.45 -17.71
C ARG A 26 -5.48 -6.34 -17.86
N ASP A 27 -6.19 -7.48 -17.82
CA ASP A 27 -7.65 -7.52 -17.96
C ASP A 27 -8.32 -6.66 -16.85
N TYR A 28 -7.80 -6.72 -15.62
CA TYR A 28 -8.25 -5.87 -14.53
C TYR A 28 -7.99 -4.38 -14.80
N VAL A 29 -6.81 -4.00 -15.23
CA VAL A 29 -6.46 -2.61 -15.59
C VAL A 29 -7.40 -2.11 -16.69
N ASP A 30 -7.68 -2.93 -17.69
CA ASP A 30 -8.51 -2.57 -18.84
C ASP A 30 -10.00 -2.43 -18.50
N SER A 31 -10.46 -2.99 -17.39
CA SER A 31 -11.84 -2.84 -16.89
C SER A 31 -12.18 -1.43 -16.38
N PHE A 32 -11.18 -0.60 -16.08
CA PHE A 32 -11.40 0.76 -15.57
C PHE A 32 -11.64 1.76 -16.71
N LYS A 33 -12.63 2.65 -16.53
CA LYS A 33 -12.95 3.71 -17.49
C LYS A 33 -12.12 4.98 -17.27
N ASP A 34 -11.83 5.30 -16.00
CA ASP A 34 -11.05 6.48 -15.66
C ASP A 34 -9.58 6.30 -16.05
N ALA A 35 -9.06 7.21 -16.86
CA ALA A 35 -7.73 7.13 -17.42
C ALA A 35 -6.62 7.22 -16.35
N PHE A 36 -6.81 8.04 -15.32
CA PHE A 36 -5.84 8.20 -14.25
C PHE A 36 -5.81 6.95 -13.35
N ALA A 37 -6.98 6.45 -12.96
CA ALA A 37 -7.11 5.21 -12.21
C ALA A 37 -6.53 4.01 -12.99
N LYS A 38 -6.72 3.96 -14.31
CA LYS A 38 -6.13 2.95 -15.20
C LYS A 38 -4.60 3.04 -15.19
N THR A 39 -4.05 4.25 -15.32
CA THR A 39 -2.61 4.51 -15.30
C THR A 39 -1.98 4.08 -13.97
N GLN A 40 -2.57 4.44 -12.84
CA GLN A 40 -2.08 4.03 -11.52
C GLN A 40 -2.01 2.51 -11.37
N ARG A 41 -3.08 1.80 -11.78
CA ARG A 41 -3.15 0.33 -11.68
C ARG A 41 -2.22 -0.39 -12.64
N TYR A 42 -2.02 0.17 -13.82
CA TYR A 42 -1.04 -0.35 -14.77
C TYR A 42 0.37 -0.28 -14.20
N TRP A 43 0.79 0.89 -13.74
CA TRP A 43 2.13 1.07 -13.19
C TRP A 43 2.33 0.34 -11.86
N ALA A 44 1.27 0.20 -11.04
CA ALA A 44 1.31 -0.66 -9.86
C ALA A 44 1.53 -2.14 -10.23
N SER A 45 0.99 -2.59 -11.35
CA SER A 45 1.23 -3.95 -11.85
C SER A 45 2.66 -4.11 -12.37
N VAL A 46 3.21 -3.12 -13.07
CA VAL A 46 4.62 -3.11 -13.48
C VAL A 46 5.57 -3.14 -12.26
N LEU A 47 5.29 -2.31 -11.24
CA LEU A 47 6.08 -2.32 -10.01
C LEU A 47 5.99 -3.67 -9.28
N LEU A 48 4.79 -4.28 -9.24
CA LEU A 48 4.61 -5.60 -8.65
C LEU A 48 5.48 -6.66 -9.33
N GLU A 49 5.49 -6.69 -10.66
CA GLU A 49 6.32 -7.67 -11.39
C GLU A 49 7.81 -7.47 -11.15
N LYS A 50 8.28 -6.22 -11.11
CA LYS A 50 9.67 -5.92 -10.74
C LYS A 50 9.99 -6.33 -9.29
N ALA A 51 9.08 -6.08 -8.35
CA ALA A 51 9.22 -6.48 -6.95
C ALA A 51 9.25 -8.01 -6.77
N LEU A 52 8.42 -8.73 -7.50
CA LEU A 52 8.40 -10.19 -7.48
C LEU A 52 9.67 -10.79 -8.11
N ALA A 53 10.15 -10.20 -9.22
CA ALA A 53 11.40 -10.60 -9.84
C ALA A 53 12.61 -10.37 -8.91
N ASP A 54 12.66 -9.26 -8.14
CA ASP A 54 13.68 -9.03 -7.10
C ASP A 54 13.60 -10.05 -5.94
N CYS A 55 12.47 -10.69 -5.80
CA CYS A 55 12.24 -11.80 -4.87
C CYS A 55 12.46 -13.18 -5.52
N GLU A 56 13.02 -13.24 -6.72
CA GLU A 56 13.26 -14.47 -7.50
C GLU A 56 11.98 -15.26 -7.80
N ILE A 57 10.84 -14.57 -7.94
CA ILE A 57 9.54 -15.16 -8.24
C ILE A 57 9.21 -14.91 -9.72
N ASP A 58 9.07 -15.99 -10.49
CA ASP A 58 8.65 -15.93 -11.91
C ASP A 58 7.13 -15.75 -12.03
N THR A 59 6.71 -14.53 -12.39
CA THR A 59 5.28 -14.21 -12.56
C THR A 59 4.64 -14.82 -13.81
N LYS A 60 5.42 -15.35 -14.76
CA LYS A 60 4.90 -15.96 -15.99
C LYS A 60 4.15 -17.26 -15.71
N THR A 61 4.56 -17.97 -14.67
CA THR A 61 3.95 -19.26 -14.27
C THR A 61 2.89 -19.10 -13.18
N CYS A 62 2.80 -17.92 -12.54
CA CYS A 62 1.88 -17.66 -11.44
C CYS A 62 0.48 -17.31 -11.93
N LYS A 63 -0.53 -17.91 -11.29
CA LYS A 63 -1.93 -17.54 -11.51
C LYS A 63 -2.32 -16.46 -10.49
N PHE A 64 -2.61 -15.27 -11.00
CA PHE A 64 -3.17 -14.19 -10.19
C PHE A 64 -4.68 -14.31 -10.14
N GLU A 65 -5.24 -14.25 -8.95
CA GLU A 65 -6.67 -14.32 -8.71
C GLU A 65 -7.12 -13.11 -7.88
N LEU A 66 -8.31 -12.59 -8.21
CA LEU A 66 -8.96 -11.53 -7.44
C LEU A 66 -10.02 -12.16 -6.54
N THR A 67 -9.89 -12.01 -5.24
CA THR A 67 -10.89 -12.48 -4.27
C THR A 67 -12.16 -11.64 -4.34
N GLU A 68 -13.28 -12.15 -3.79
CA GLU A 68 -14.54 -11.41 -3.67
C GLU A 68 -14.37 -10.10 -2.86
N SER A 69 -13.44 -10.08 -1.91
CA SER A 69 -13.10 -8.87 -1.15
C SER A 69 -12.22 -7.87 -1.93
N GLY A 70 -11.88 -8.15 -3.19
CA GLY A 70 -11.05 -7.28 -4.02
C GLY A 70 -9.55 -7.39 -3.76
N LYS A 71 -9.10 -8.36 -2.95
CA LYS A 71 -7.68 -8.62 -2.70
C LYS A 71 -7.11 -9.54 -3.78
N TRP A 72 -5.96 -9.17 -4.31
CA TRP A 72 -5.21 -10.03 -5.23
C TRP A 72 -4.39 -11.06 -4.46
N ILE A 73 -4.41 -12.29 -4.93
CA ILE A 73 -3.63 -13.41 -4.40
C ILE A 73 -2.93 -14.16 -5.54
N PHE A 74 -1.86 -14.88 -5.23
CA PHE A 74 -1.21 -15.86 -6.09
C PHE A 74 -0.37 -16.84 -5.25
N ASP A 75 0.05 -17.96 -5.84
CA ASP A 75 0.66 -19.07 -5.09
C ASP A 75 2.12 -18.85 -4.65
N GLY A 76 2.80 -17.82 -5.17
CA GLY A 76 4.26 -17.64 -4.94
C GLY A 76 4.62 -16.87 -3.68
N ALA A 77 3.85 -15.86 -3.30
CA ALA A 77 4.05 -15.03 -2.11
C ALA A 77 2.80 -14.22 -1.80
N LYS A 78 2.79 -13.56 -0.65
CA LYS A 78 1.79 -12.54 -0.33
C LYS A 78 2.30 -11.17 -0.77
N PHE A 79 1.42 -10.34 -1.27
CA PHE A 79 1.74 -8.98 -1.64
C PHE A 79 0.59 -8.01 -1.31
N SER A 80 0.93 -6.74 -1.18
CA SER A 80 -0.04 -5.66 -1.03
C SER A 80 0.35 -4.49 -1.90
N ILE A 81 -0.65 -3.76 -2.40
CA ILE A 81 -0.47 -2.63 -3.33
C ILE A 81 -1.20 -1.42 -2.79
N SER A 82 -0.57 -0.25 -2.91
CA SER A 82 -1.21 1.04 -2.69
C SER A 82 -0.73 2.07 -3.69
N HIS A 83 -1.51 3.13 -3.89
CA HIS A 83 -1.14 4.26 -4.72
C HIS A 83 -1.83 5.52 -4.23
N SER A 84 -1.12 6.64 -4.30
CA SER A 84 -1.67 7.96 -4.00
C SER A 84 -1.00 8.99 -4.89
N LYS A 85 -1.77 9.84 -5.57
CA LYS A 85 -1.29 10.81 -6.55
C LYS A 85 -0.39 10.11 -7.61
N ASN A 86 0.88 10.47 -7.70
CA ASN A 86 1.85 9.92 -8.65
C ASN A 86 2.79 8.88 -8.04
N LEU A 87 2.54 8.43 -6.82
CA LEU A 87 3.34 7.40 -6.17
C LEU A 87 2.56 6.10 -6.06
N ILE A 88 3.24 5.01 -6.35
CA ILE A 88 2.77 3.64 -6.13
C ILE A 88 3.69 2.94 -5.15
N ALA A 89 3.14 2.04 -4.35
CA ALA A 89 3.86 1.22 -3.40
C ALA A 89 3.40 -0.24 -3.50
N VAL A 90 4.36 -1.14 -3.38
CA VAL A 90 4.15 -2.60 -3.35
C VAL A 90 4.95 -3.18 -2.20
N SER A 91 4.38 -4.12 -1.48
CA SER A 91 5.12 -4.94 -0.52
C SER A 91 4.98 -6.42 -0.85
N VAL A 92 6.04 -7.20 -0.60
CA VAL A 92 6.12 -8.63 -0.88
C VAL A 92 6.72 -9.37 0.33
N SER A 93 6.13 -10.49 0.73
CA SER A 93 6.62 -11.36 1.80
C SER A 93 5.98 -12.74 1.74
N SER A 94 6.50 -13.69 2.52
CA SER A 94 5.83 -14.98 2.78
C SER A 94 4.71 -14.88 3.83
N ILE A 95 4.74 -13.85 4.69
CA ILE A 95 3.76 -13.63 5.75
C ILE A 95 2.65 -12.66 5.34
N ASN A 96 1.51 -12.70 6.06
CA ASN A 96 0.41 -11.77 5.82
C ASN A 96 0.81 -10.33 6.20
N HIS A 97 0.58 -9.40 5.29
CA HIS A 97 0.91 -7.99 5.48
C HIS A 97 0.06 -7.10 4.58
N GLY A 98 0.04 -5.81 4.89
CA GLY A 98 -0.60 -4.78 4.06
C GLY A 98 0.28 -3.55 3.97
N VAL A 99 0.25 -2.84 2.86
CA VAL A 99 0.92 -1.55 2.64
C VAL A 99 -0.09 -0.49 2.26
N ASP A 100 0.10 0.71 2.81
CA ASP A 100 -0.64 1.89 2.37
C ASP A 100 0.30 3.07 2.19
N VAL A 101 0.00 3.92 1.20
CA VAL A 101 0.73 5.15 0.93
C VAL A 101 -0.24 6.28 0.61
N GLU A 102 0.00 7.45 1.21
CA GLU A 102 -0.81 8.65 0.96
C GLU A 102 0.07 9.87 0.69
N TYR A 103 -0.37 10.68 -0.27
CA TYR A 103 0.17 12.01 -0.49
C TYR A 103 -0.21 12.92 0.68
N PHE A 104 0.77 13.64 1.23
CA PHE A 104 0.53 14.54 2.36
C PHE A 104 -0.14 15.84 1.90
N ASP A 105 -1.42 15.95 2.22
CA ASP A 105 -2.21 17.17 2.07
C ASP A 105 -2.77 17.59 3.45
N PRO A 106 -2.26 18.65 4.07
CA PRO A 106 -2.72 19.08 5.39
C PRO A 106 -4.19 19.49 5.42
N ASN A 107 -4.78 19.89 4.29
CA ASN A 107 -6.20 20.22 4.22
C ASN A 107 -7.09 18.95 4.27
N ARG A 108 -6.62 17.83 3.73
CA ARG A 108 -7.30 16.53 3.79
C ARG A 108 -7.11 15.86 5.14
N PHE A 109 -5.88 15.83 5.65
CA PHE A 109 -5.53 15.16 6.91
C PHE A 109 -5.71 16.09 8.11
N ASN A 110 -6.96 16.42 8.40
CA ASN A 110 -7.37 17.33 9.45
C ASN A 110 -8.13 16.60 10.58
N PHE A 111 -8.46 17.31 11.64
CA PHE A 111 -9.17 16.77 12.80
C PHE A 111 -10.54 16.15 12.45
N LYS A 112 -11.25 16.67 11.45
CA LYS A 112 -12.52 16.10 11.00
C LYS A 112 -12.34 14.69 10.42
N LEU A 113 -11.26 14.44 9.68
CA LEU A 113 -10.91 13.09 9.23
C LEU A 113 -10.51 12.22 10.40
N ALA A 114 -9.68 12.74 11.33
CA ALA A 114 -9.28 12.01 12.52
C ALA A 114 -10.50 11.45 13.27
N GLN A 115 -11.49 12.30 13.56
CA GLN A 115 -12.72 11.88 14.25
C GLN A 115 -13.48 10.75 13.55
N ARG A 116 -13.38 10.63 12.22
CA ARG A 116 -14.05 9.59 11.44
C ARG A 116 -13.32 8.25 11.45
N ILE A 117 -12.01 8.25 11.64
CA ILE A 117 -11.17 7.06 11.58
C ILE A 117 -10.77 6.54 12.97
N MET A 118 -10.94 7.36 14.01
CA MET A 118 -10.59 7.03 15.38
C MET A 118 -11.56 6.03 15.99
N THR A 119 -11.00 5.11 16.76
CA THR A 119 -11.77 4.29 17.71
C THR A 119 -12.32 5.17 18.85
N ASP A 120 -13.26 4.67 19.61
CA ASP A 120 -13.80 5.43 20.76
C ASP A 120 -12.72 5.72 21.81
N THR A 121 -11.75 4.84 21.98
CA THR A 121 -10.60 5.05 22.88
C THR A 121 -9.67 6.16 22.37
N GLU A 122 -9.37 6.18 21.07
CA GLU A 122 -8.53 7.21 20.46
C GLU A 122 -9.19 8.59 20.50
N LYS A 123 -10.51 8.69 20.47
CA LYS A 123 -11.28 9.95 20.61
C LYS A 123 -11.14 10.62 21.97
N LEU A 124 -10.67 9.89 22.98
CA LEU A 124 -10.40 10.44 24.31
C LEU A 124 -9.10 11.25 24.38
N LEU A 125 -8.25 11.17 23.33
CA LEU A 125 -7.02 11.95 23.26
C LEU A 125 -7.32 13.43 23.01
N PRO A 126 -6.48 14.36 23.54
CA PRO A 126 -6.66 15.79 23.32
C PRO A 126 -6.68 16.16 21.82
N ALA A 127 -7.54 17.07 21.41
CA ALA A 127 -7.65 17.52 20.03
C ALA A 127 -6.32 18.05 19.44
N ASN A 128 -5.50 18.69 20.28
CA ASN A 128 -4.18 19.20 19.89
C ASN A 128 -3.16 18.09 19.54
N ASP A 129 -3.45 16.84 19.87
CA ASP A 129 -2.61 15.70 19.48
C ASP A 129 -2.80 15.26 18.03
N PHE A 130 -3.79 15.81 17.31
CA PHE A 130 -4.11 15.45 15.94
C PHE A 130 -3.65 16.50 14.93
N THR A 131 -2.32 16.62 14.80
CA THR A 131 -1.73 17.39 13.68
C THR A 131 -1.96 16.63 12.35
N PRO A 132 -1.93 17.31 11.19
CA PRO A 132 -2.05 16.66 9.89
C PRO A 132 -1.10 15.47 9.71
N GLU A 133 0.13 15.57 10.23
CA GLU A 133 1.13 14.51 10.18
C GLU A 133 0.69 13.27 10.99
N LYS A 134 0.16 13.47 12.19
CA LYS A 134 -0.36 12.38 13.02
C LYS A 134 -1.61 11.74 12.42
N VAL A 135 -2.46 12.56 11.79
CA VAL A 135 -3.69 12.06 11.15
C VAL A 135 -3.38 11.21 9.92
N ILE A 136 -2.46 11.63 9.04
CA ILE A 136 -2.05 10.82 7.88
C ILE A 136 -1.34 9.53 8.32
N GLU A 137 -0.52 9.59 9.38
CA GLU A 137 0.13 8.42 9.94
C GLU A 137 -0.90 7.41 10.48
N LEU A 138 -1.88 7.87 11.25
CA LEU A 138 -2.96 7.03 11.76
C LEU A 138 -3.78 6.43 10.61
N TRP A 139 -4.12 7.24 9.59
CA TRP A 139 -4.83 6.80 8.41
C TRP A 139 -4.09 5.68 7.69
N THR A 140 -2.83 5.91 7.31
CA THR A 140 -2.04 4.92 6.55
C THR A 140 -1.78 3.63 7.34
N LYS A 141 -1.62 3.72 8.67
CA LYS A 141 -1.53 2.54 9.54
C LYS A 141 -2.81 1.73 9.51
N LYS A 142 -3.97 2.35 9.69
CA LYS A 142 -5.27 1.67 9.69
C LYS A 142 -5.60 1.09 8.33
N GLU A 143 -5.34 1.81 7.23
CA GLU A 143 -5.50 1.30 5.87
C GLU A 143 -4.56 0.11 5.58
N SER A 144 -3.31 0.16 6.02
CA SER A 144 -2.40 -0.97 5.87
C SER A 144 -2.87 -2.21 6.66
N ILE A 145 -3.45 -2.02 7.84
CA ILE A 145 -4.06 -3.11 8.63
C ILE A 145 -5.32 -3.63 7.94
N PHE A 146 -6.18 -2.75 7.44
CA PHE A 146 -7.38 -3.14 6.69
C PHE A 146 -7.04 -4.06 5.50
N LYS A 147 -5.94 -3.77 4.81
CA LYS A 147 -5.44 -4.57 3.67
C LYS A 147 -4.90 -5.96 4.06
N LEU A 148 -4.72 -6.26 5.35
CA LEU A 148 -4.47 -7.63 5.81
C LEU A 148 -5.64 -8.57 5.52
N GLY A 149 -6.84 -8.04 5.30
CA GLY A 149 -8.07 -8.80 5.20
C GLY A 149 -8.63 -9.19 6.58
N VAL A 150 -8.36 -8.35 7.60
CA VAL A 150 -8.95 -8.52 8.92
C VAL A 150 -10.47 -8.34 8.84
N ASP A 151 -11.20 -9.11 9.62
CA ASP A 151 -12.67 -9.03 9.70
C ASP A 151 -13.08 -7.78 10.48
N LYS A 152 -12.93 -6.60 9.87
CA LYS A 152 -13.33 -5.29 10.39
C LYS A 152 -14.27 -4.62 9.41
N LYS A 153 -15.38 -4.09 9.92
CA LYS A 153 -16.41 -3.43 9.11
C LYS A 153 -16.03 -2.00 8.71
N ALA A 154 -15.27 -1.32 9.57
CA ALA A 154 -14.86 0.06 9.33
C ALA A 154 -13.41 0.32 9.78
N ILE A 155 -12.78 1.32 9.20
CA ILE A 155 -11.43 1.79 9.58
C ILE A 155 -11.41 2.24 11.05
N SER A 156 -12.51 2.82 11.54
CA SER A 156 -12.66 3.22 12.95
C SER A 156 -12.66 2.06 13.94
N ASP A 157 -12.88 0.82 13.48
CA ASP A 157 -12.89 -0.37 14.36
C ASP A 157 -11.49 -0.95 14.57
N ILE A 158 -10.49 -0.44 13.85
CA ILE A 158 -9.13 -0.96 13.86
C ILE A 158 -8.35 -0.35 15.02
N LEU A 159 -7.90 -1.21 15.95
CA LEU A 159 -6.94 -0.89 17.01
C LEU A 159 -5.52 -1.14 16.50
N VAL A 160 -4.74 -0.07 16.31
CA VAL A 160 -3.38 -0.16 15.73
C VAL A 160 -2.44 -0.99 16.61
N GLU A 161 -2.57 -0.91 17.94
CA GLU A 161 -1.74 -1.61 18.92
C GLU A 161 -1.82 -3.14 18.78
N GLY A 162 -2.89 -3.65 18.17
CA GLY A 162 -3.05 -5.07 17.85
C GLY A 162 -2.06 -5.60 16.82
N TYR A 163 -1.37 -4.71 16.08
CA TYR A 163 -0.55 -5.06 14.92
C TYR A 163 0.88 -4.54 15.08
N LEU A 164 1.82 -5.16 14.35
CA LEU A 164 3.14 -4.61 14.14
C LEU A 164 3.08 -3.68 12.92
N THR A 165 3.40 -2.40 13.11
CA THR A 165 3.34 -1.39 12.04
C THR A 165 4.68 -0.67 11.91
N LYS A 166 5.03 -0.27 10.69
CA LYS A 166 6.18 0.58 10.41
C LYS A 166 5.76 1.67 9.43
N THR A 167 6.09 2.92 9.75
CA THR A 167 5.78 4.10 8.93
C THR A 167 7.06 4.76 8.43
N TYR A 168 7.01 5.26 7.20
CA TYR A 168 8.11 5.93 6.53
C TYR A 168 7.62 7.22 5.88
N ALA A 169 8.39 8.29 6.04
CA ALA A 169 8.23 9.50 5.25
C ALA A 169 8.99 9.36 3.94
N ILE A 170 8.30 9.58 2.82
CA ILE A 170 8.86 9.53 1.49
C ILE A 170 8.80 10.94 0.88
N ASN A 171 9.96 11.46 0.47
CA ASN A 171 10.04 12.69 -0.31
C ASN A 171 10.45 12.33 -1.74
N LEU A 172 9.59 12.63 -2.70
CA LEU A 172 9.81 12.26 -4.10
C LEU A 172 9.35 13.38 -5.04
N ALA A 173 10.26 13.89 -5.86
CA ALA A 173 9.99 14.96 -6.83
C ALA A 173 9.29 16.21 -6.22
N GLY A 174 9.67 16.59 -5.00
CA GLY A 174 9.10 17.73 -4.28
C GLY A 174 7.79 17.46 -3.53
N ASP A 175 7.19 16.30 -3.73
CA ASP A 175 5.99 15.85 -3.03
C ASP A 175 6.36 15.06 -1.76
N LYS A 176 5.55 15.19 -0.71
CA LYS A 176 5.66 14.42 0.52
C LYS A 176 4.60 13.33 0.56
N TYR A 177 5.00 12.14 0.99
CA TYR A 177 4.10 10.99 1.18
C TYR A 177 4.39 10.32 2.51
N VAL A 178 3.38 9.66 3.07
CA VAL A 178 3.51 8.77 4.22
C VAL A 178 3.15 7.36 3.76
N LEU A 179 4.06 6.42 4.01
CA LEU A 179 3.90 5.02 3.69
C LEU A 179 3.90 4.22 4.99
N SER A 180 2.87 3.42 5.22
CA SER A 180 2.81 2.48 6.35
C SER A 180 2.69 1.05 5.84
N CYS A 181 3.34 0.14 6.56
CA CYS A 181 3.19 -1.29 6.38
C CYS A 181 2.81 -1.94 7.70
N ALA A 182 1.91 -2.93 7.66
CA ALA A 182 1.39 -3.62 8.82
C ALA A 182 1.38 -5.12 8.65
N THR A 183 1.47 -5.86 9.78
CA THR A 183 1.30 -7.30 9.85
C THR A 183 0.76 -7.71 11.22
N ASP A 184 0.07 -8.84 11.29
CA ASP A 184 -0.35 -9.49 12.53
C ASP A 184 0.76 -10.35 13.17
N ASN A 185 1.84 -10.64 12.42
CA ASN A 185 3.00 -11.36 12.93
C ASN A 185 3.94 -10.43 13.70
N LYS A 186 3.93 -10.53 15.03
CA LYS A 186 4.75 -9.70 15.93
C LYS A 186 6.27 -9.93 15.82
N SER A 187 6.69 -11.04 15.22
CA SER A 187 8.11 -11.37 15.00
C SER A 187 8.62 -10.96 13.61
N ALA A 188 7.76 -10.35 12.80
CA ALA A 188 8.13 -9.92 11.46
C ALA A 188 9.13 -8.77 11.48
N THR A 189 9.92 -8.67 10.43
CA THR A 189 10.81 -7.53 10.17
C THR A 189 10.40 -6.81 8.89
N PHE A 190 10.61 -5.50 8.84
CA PHE A 190 10.39 -4.68 7.67
C PHE A 190 11.73 -4.26 7.08
N CYS A 191 11.91 -4.53 5.80
CA CYS A 191 13.03 -4.00 5.05
C CYS A 191 12.82 -2.50 4.79
N LYS A 192 13.91 -1.75 4.64
CA LYS A 192 13.83 -0.33 4.24
C LYS A 192 13.18 -0.22 2.86
N PRO A 193 12.22 0.71 2.65
CA PRO A 193 11.61 0.90 1.34
C PRO A 193 12.65 1.23 0.26
N GLN A 194 12.51 0.59 -0.90
CA GLN A 194 13.38 0.77 -2.05
C GLN A 194 12.65 1.55 -3.15
N LEU A 195 13.30 2.59 -3.67
CA LEU A 195 12.84 3.31 -4.85
C LEU A 195 13.21 2.52 -6.11
N ILE A 196 12.23 2.25 -6.95
CA ILE A 196 12.40 1.59 -8.25
C ILE A 196 12.20 2.60 -9.37
N ASP A 197 13.15 2.66 -10.29
CA ASP A 197 13.00 3.44 -11.53
C ASP A 197 12.19 2.64 -12.55
N LEU A 198 10.99 3.15 -12.89
CA LEU A 198 10.10 2.55 -13.89
C LEU A 198 10.27 3.15 -15.29
N SER A 199 11.21 4.09 -15.46
CA SER A 199 11.47 4.72 -16.76
C SER A 199 12.46 3.91 -17.64
N LYS A 200 12.96 2.79 -17.10
CA LYS A 200 13.91 1.88 -17.76
C LYS A 200 13.30 0.51 -18.00
#